data_6873676c4aa8ae466a0c32161c84c868
#
_entry.id   6873676c4aa8ae466a0c32161c84c868
#
_cell.length_a   1.000
_cell.length_b   1.000
_cell.length_c   1.000
_cell.angle_alpha   90.00
_cell.angle_beta   90.00
_cell.angle_gamma   90.00
#
_symmetry.space_group_name_H-M   'P 1'
#
loop_
_entity.id
_entity.type
_entity.pdbx_description
1 polymer ?
#
loop_
_entity_poly.entity_id
_entity_poly.type
_entity_poly.pdbx_seq_one_letter_code
_entity_poly.pdbx_strand_id
1 'polypeptide(L)'
;QPYQSVGRWLLDQGLTRDATWPGIKAWIAANPQRVNELLWSNPRYVFFKEEPLDALDAGFGPRGAQGVPLTPGRSIAVDRQSIPYGTPVWLASSGPQVQLGRLVLAQDTGSAILGAVRADYFTGWGQEAGEIAGRLKQGLRLWALWPR
;
A
#
# COMPACT_ATOMS: atom_id res chain seq x y z
N GLN A 1 4.15 1.32 -20.16
CA GLN A 1 4.57 2.69 -19.96
C GLN A 1 5.15 2.87 -18.55
N PRO A 2 6.18 3.68 -18.35
CA PRO A 2 6.70 3.98 -17.03
C PRO A 2 5.65 4.73 -16.19
N TYR A 3 5.64 4.49 -14.89
CA TYR A 3 4.75 5.19 -13.97
C TYR A 3 5.24 6.62 -13.75
N GLN A 4 4.34 7.58 -13.90
CA GLN A 4 4.58 8.98 -13.57
C GLN A 4 3.68 9.39 -12.38
N SER A 5 4.29 9.85 -11.30
CA SER A 5 3.55 10.27 -10.11
C SER A 5 2.82 11.58 -10.35
N VAL A 6 1.50 11.57 -10.20
CA VAL A 6 0.68 12.79 -10.31
C VAL A 6 1.06 13.85 -9.26
N GLY A 7 1.46 13.43 -8.06
CA GLY A 7 1.95 14.35 -7.03
C GLY A 7 3.28 14.99 -7.44
N ARG A 8 4.19 14.23 -8.04
CA ARG A 8 5.45 14.77 -8.56
C ARG A 8 5.20 15.76 -9.70
N TRP A 9 4.29 15.41 -10.61
CA TRP A 9 3.89 16.31 -11.70
C TRP A 9 3.37 17.66 -11.16
N LEU A 10 2.50 17.65 -10.15
CA LEU A 10 2.00 18.87 -9.52
C LEU A 10 3.13 19.75 -8.94
N LEU A 11 4.12 19.14 -8.31
CA LEU A 11 5.30 19.85 -7.77
C LEU A 11 6.14 20.46 -8.90
N ASP A 12 6.42 19.67 -9.94
CA ASP A 12 7.25 20.09 -11.07
C ASP A 12 6.60 21.22 -11.88
N GLN A 13 5.26 21.27 -11.93
CA GLN A 13 4.49 22.36 -12.53
C GLN A 13 4.30 23.57 -11.59
N GLY A 14 4.79 23.50 -10.36
CA GLY A 14 4.60 24.56 -9.36
C GLY A 14 3.14 24.77 -8.92
N LEU A 15 2.28 23.77 -9.12
CA LEU A 15 0.84 23.83 -8.86
C LEU A 15 0.47 23.47 -7.42
N THR A 16 1.39 22.87 -6.67
CA THR A 16 1.26 22.61 -5.24
C THR A 16 2.63 22.66 -4.57
N ARG A 17 2.62 22.86 -3.26
CA ARG A 17 3.78 22.62 -2.38
C ARG A 17 3.63 21.36 -1.54
N ASP A 18 2.45 20.75 -1.57
CA ASP A 18 2.10 19.54 -0.84
C ASP A 18 1.65 18.45 -1.81
N ALA A 19 2.52 17.49 -2.08
CA ALA A 19 2.23 16.31 -2.91
C ALA A 19 1.82 15.08 -2.08
N THR A 20 1.43 15.26 -0.82
CA THR A 20 0.79 14.21 -0.03
C THR A 20 -0.60 13.91 -0.59
N TRP A 21 -1.14 12.75 -0.25
CA TRP A 21 -2.49 12.40 -0.71
C TRP A 21 -3.57 13.42 -0.28
N PRO A 22 -3.58 13.97 0.94
CA PRO A 22 -4.43 15.10 1.30
C PRO A 22 -4.22 16.33 0.41
N GLY A 23 -2.96 16.72 0.14
CA GLY A 23 -2.64 17.86 -0.71
C GLY A 23 -3.10 17.68 -2.16
N ILE A 24 -2.93 16.48 -2.74
CA ILE A 24 -3.43 16.16 -4.08
C ILE A 24 -4.97 16.26 -4.13
N LYS A 25 -5.67 15.71 -3.13
CA LYS A 25 -7.14 15.81 -3.05
C LYS A 25 -7.61 17.26 -2.91
N ALA A 26 -6.94 18.06 -2.11
CA ALA A 26 -7.25 19.48 -1.95
C ALA A 26 -7.05 20.25 -3.26
N TRP A 27 -5.97 19.95 -3.99
CA TRP A 27 -5.74 20.56 -5.30
C TRP A 27 -6.82 20.18 -6.32
N ILE A 28 -7.22 18.90 -6.38
CA ILE A 28 -8.31 18.41 -7.24
C ILE A 28 -9.62 19.14 -6.93
N ALA A 29 -9.96 19.27 -5.66
CA ALA A 29 -11.19 19.96 -5.23
C ALA A 29 -11.18 21.44 -5.61
N ALA A 30 -10.03 22.10 -5.56
CA ALA A 30 -9.86 23.51 -5.94
C ALA A 30 -9.77 23.73 -7.46
N ASN A 31 -9.49 22.69 -8.25
CA ASN A 31 -9.26 22.77 -9.70
C ASN A 31 -10.06 21.73 -10.49
N PRO A 32 -11.39 21.63 -10.35
CA PRO A 32 -12.18 20.55 -10.94
C PRO A 32 -12.06 20.50 -12.47
N GLN A 33 -11.87 21.64 -13.14
CA GLN A 33 -11.69 21.75 -14.59
C GLN A 33 -10.35 21.19 -15.10
N ARG A 34 -9.35 21.03 -14.22
CA ARG A 34 -8.00 20.56 -14.57
C ARG A 34 -7.73 19.12 -14.14
N VAL A 35 -8.72 18.42 -13.59
CA VAL A 35 -8.56 17.03 -13.09
C VAL A 35 -8.08 16.11 -14.20
N ASN A 36 -8.63 16.23 -15.40
CA ASN A 36 -8.20 15.40 -16.54
C ASN A 36 -6.74 15.65 -16.92
N GLU A 37 -6.29 16.92 -16.89
CA GLU A 37 -4.88 17.25 -17.14
C GLU A 37 -3.96 16.54 -16.14
N LEU A 38 -4.32 16.55 -14.84
CA LEU A 38 -3.61 15.84 -13.81
C LEU A 38 -3.60 14.33 -14.05
N LEU A 39 -4.76 13.72 -14.31
CA LEU A 39 -4.87 12.27 -14.49
C LEU A 39 -4.12 11.79 -15.73
N TRP A 40 -4.16 12.55 -16.83
CA TRP A 40 -3.47 12.22 -18.07
C TRP A 40 -1.96 12.46 -18.03
N SER A 41 -1.46 13.14 -16.99
CA SER A 41 -0.01 13.27 -16.80
C SER A 41 0.67 11.92 -16.55
N ASN A 42 -0.08 10.92 -16.06
CA ASN A 42 0.41 9.55 -15.92
C ASN A 42 -0.06 8.69 -17.13
N PRO A 43 0.83 8.30 -18.05
CA PRO A 43 0.47 7.51 -19.22
C PRO A 43 0.17 6.02 -18.90
N ARG A 44 0.33 5.61 -17.63
CA ARG A 44 0.12 4.24 -17.22
C ARG A 44 -1.33 4.02 -16.82
N TYR A 45 -2.01 3.10 -17.50
CA TYR A 45 -3.35 2.65 -17.15
C TYR A 45 -3.29 1.51 -16.13
N VAL A 46 -4.23 1.51 -15.19
CA VAL A 46 -4.47 0.41 -14.25
C VAL A 46 -5.90 -0.09 -14.49
N PHE A 47 -6.03 -1.38 -14.77
CA PHE A 47 -7.32 -2.03 -14.93
C PHE A 47 -7.71 -2.70 -13.62
N PHE A 48 -8.97 -2.60 -13.27
CA PHE A 48 -9.55 -3.31 -12.13
C PHE A 48 -10.45 -4.43 -12.63
N LYS A 49 -10.41 -5.56 -11.94
CA LYS A 49 -11.34 -6.66 -12.12
C LYS A 49 -12.24 -6.71 -10.90
N GLU A 50 -13.55 -6.66 -11.12
CA GLU A 50 -14.52 -6.89 -10.07
C GLU A 50 -14.68 -8.41 -9.89
N GLU A 51 -14.50 -8.88 -8.68
CA GLU A 51 -14.68 -10.28 -8.30
C GLU A 51 -15.69 -10.36 -7.17
N PRO A 52 -16.74 -11.22 -7.29
CA PRO A 52 -17.65 -11.42 -6.19
C PRO A 52 -16.91 -12.04 -5.01
N LEU A 53 -17.13 -11.48 -3.82
CA LEU A 53 -16.69 -12.10 -2.56
C LEU A 53 -17.69 -13.22 -2.23
N ASP A 54 -17.20 -14.42 -1.96
CA ASP A 54 -18.05 -15.44 -1.42
C ASP A 54 -18.45 -15.12 0.03
N ALA A 55 -19.46 -15.81 0.55
CA ALA A 55 -20.01 -15.52 1.89
C ALA A 55 -18.98 -15.74 3.01
N LEU A 56 -17.99 -16.61 2.80
CA LEU A 56 -16.92 -16.86 3.77
C LEU A 56 -15.89 -15.72 3.76
N ASP A 57 -15.58 -15.21 2.57
CA ASP A 57 -14.59 -14.13 2.42
C ASP A 57 -15.16 -12.75 2.74
N ALA A 58 -16.48 -12.56 2.67
CA ALA A 58 -17.14 -11.26 2.90
C ALA A 58 -16.87 -10.66 4.31
N GLY A 59 -16.58 -11.50 5.30
CA GLY A 59 -16.19 -11.09 6.66
C GLY A 59 -14.70 -10.80 6.82
N PHE A 60 -13.89 -11.06 5.80
CA PHE A 60 -12.43 -10.86 5.80
C PHE A 60 -12.05 -9.79 4.78
N GLY A 61 -10.77 -9.50 4.63
CA GLY A 61 -10.28 -8.53 3.65
C GLY A 61 -10.26 -9.07 2.21
N PRO A 62 -9.81 -8.24 1.27
CA PRO A 62 -9.61 -8.66 -0.12
C PRO A 62 -8.58 -9.79 -0.18
N ARG A 63 -8.66 -10.63 -1.23
CA ARG A 63 -7.66 -11.69 -1.45
C ARG A 63 -6.34 -11.07 -1.88
N GLY A 64 -5.25 -11.44 -1.19
CA GLY A 64 -3.89 -11.12 -1.60
C GLY A 64 -3.37 -12.05 -2.70
N ALA A 65 -2.16 -11.83 -3.16
CA ALA A 65 -1.53 -12.62 -4.24
C ALA A 65 -1.30 -14.10 -3.85
N GLN A 66 -1.31 -14.45 -2.57
CA GLN A 66 -1.32 -15.84 -2.08
C GLN A 66 -2.68 -16.53 -2.35
N GLY A 67 -3.74 -15.80 -2.71
CA GLY A 67 -5.09 -16.34 -2.88
C GLY A 67 -5.91 -16.47 -1.60
N VAL A 68 -5.43 -15.91 -0.49
CA VAL A 68 -6.13 -15.91 0.80
C VAL A 68 -6.54 -14.48 1.20
N PRO A 69 -7.63 -14.32 1.98
CA PRO A 69 -8.04 -13.01 2.47
C PRO A 69 -6.97 -12.34 3.33
N LEU A 70 -6.76 -11.06 3.11
CA LEU A 70 -5.86 -10.24 3.92
C LEU A 70 -6.54 -9.85 5.24
N THR A 71 -5.80 -9.94 6.32
CA THR A 71 -6.28 -9.58 7.66
C THR A 71 -5.67 -8.24 8.08
N PRO A 72 -6.47 -7.23 8.44
CA PRO A 72 -5.97 -5.95 8.92
C PRO A 72 -4.98 -6.12 10.08
N GLY A 73 -3.84 -5.48 9.96
CA GLY A 73 -2.81 -5.54 10.98
C GLY A 73 -2.05 -6.86 11.09
N ARG A 74 -2.32 -7.83 10.21
CA ARG A 74 -1.69 -9.16 10.22
C ARG A 74 -1.13 -9.63 8.89
N SER A 75 -1.49 -8.98 7.80
CA SER A 75 -1.01 -9.31 6.47
C SER A 75 -0.03 -8.27 5.96
N ILE A 76 1.01 -8.71 5.27
CA ILE A 76 1.98 -7.86 4.59
C ILE A 76 2.16 -8.32 3.14
N ALA A 77 2.41 -7.33 2.27
CA ALA A 77 2.92 -7.57 0.92
C ALA A 77 4.44 -7.48 0.95
N VAL A 78 5.12 -8.44 0.31
CA VAL A 78 6.57 -8.60 0.31
C VAL A 78 7.10 -8.86 -1.09
N ASP A 79 8.41 -8.77 -1.27
CA ASP A 79 9.09 -9.37 -2.41
C ASP A 79 9.10 -10.90 -2.26
N ARG A 80 8.27 -11.58 -3.06
CA ARG A 80 8.13 -13.04 -3.02
C ARG A 80 9.41 -13.80 -3.36
N GLN A 81 10.39 -13.16 -4.01
CA GLN A 81 11.69 -13.78 -4.27
C GLN A 81 12.54 -13.83 -3.01
N SER A 82 12.30 -12.95 -2.06
CA SER A 82 13.02 -12.86 -0.79
C SER A 82 12.28 -13.56 0.35
N ILE A 83 10.96 -13.44 0.40
CA ILE A 83 10.10 -14.01 1.45
C ILE A 83 8.93 -14.73 0.79
N PRO A 84 8.88 -16.09 0.84
CA PRO A 84 7.78 -16.87 0.29
C PRO A 84 6.42 -16.53 0.93
N TYR A 85 5.33 -16.69 0.18
CA TYR A 85 3.99 -16.55 0.74
C TYR A 85 3.73 -17.57 1.85
N GLY A 86 2.95 -17.15 2.85
CA GLY A 86 2.64 -17.94 4.02
C GLY A 86 3.72 -17.87 5.10
N THR A 87 4.87 -17.25 4.83
CA THR A 87 5.94 -17.13 5.85
C THR A 87 5.46 -16.26 7.01
N PRO A 88 5.49 -16.76 8.26
CA PRO A 88 5.30 -15.94 9.43
C PRO A 88 6.51 -15.02 9.60
N VAL A 89 6.26 -13.74 9.85
CA VAL A 89 7.30 -12.74 9.99
C VAL A 89 7.04 -11.92 11.26
N TRP A 90 8.04 -11.80 12.11
CA TRP A 90 8.02 -10.78 13.15
C TRP A 90 8.44 -9.46 12.52
N LEU A 91 7.53 -8.49 12.56
CA LEU A 91 7.72 -7.14 12.02
C LEU A 91 7.90 -6.16 13.18
N ALA A 92 9.00 -5.41 13.17
CA ALA A 92 9.23 -4.30 14.05
C ALA A 92 9.52 -3.03 13.24
N SER A 93 8.77 -1.99 13.52
CA SER A 93 8.91 -0.68 12.87
C SER A 93 8.57 0.41 13.86
N SER A 94 9.35 1.48 13.88
CA SER A 94 9.21 2.59 14.81
C SER A 94 9.32 3.90 14.06
N GLY A 95 8.29 4.72 14.18
CA GLY A 95 8.22 6.06 13.61
C GLY A 95 7.58 7.06 14.57
N PRO A 96 7.48 8.32 14.18
CA PRO A 96 6.99 9.39 15.06
C PRO A 96 5.55 9.19 15.53
N GLN A 97 4.73 8.50 14.74
CA GLN A 97 3.29 8.37 14.97
C GLN A 97 2.82 6.92 15.06
N VAL A 98 3.57 5.98 14.51
CA VAL A 98 3.18 4.57 14.47
C VAL A 98 4.31 3.69 14.98
N GLN A 99 3.98 2.83 15.94
CA GLN A 99 4.86 1.81 16.50
C GLN A 99 4.28 0.44 16.19
N LEU A 100 5.06 -0.41 15.54
CA LEU A 100 4.67 -1.78 15.22
C LEU A 100 5.66 -2.77 15.80
N GLY A 101 5.15 -3.79 16.48
CA GLY A 101 5.91 -4.94 16.99
C GLY A 101 4.96 -6.13 17.03
N ARG A 102 4.88 -6.91 15.93
CA ARG A 102 3.89 -7.98 15.85
C ARG A 102 4.22 -9.06 14.84
N LEU A 103 3.60 -10.20 15.05
CA LEU A 103 3.60 -11.30 14.09
C LEU A 103 2.63 -10.96 12.95
N VAL A 104 3.12 -11.11 11.71
CA VAL A 104 2.37 -10.91 10.47
C VAL A 104 2.64 -12.08 9.52
N LEU A 105 1.83 -12.20 8.47
CA LEU A 105 1.98 -13.21 7.43
C LEU A 105 2.25 -12.55 6.08
N ALA A 106 3.22 -13.09 5.34
CA ALA A 106 3.50 -12.68 3.97
C ALA A 106 2.42 -13.27 3.05
N GLN A 107 1.42 -12.49 2.67
CA GLN A 107 0.24 -12.96 1.94
C GLN A 107 -0.02 -12.23 0.64
N ASP A 108 0.78 -11.20 0.35
CA ASP A 108 0.60 -10.39 -0.84
C ASP A 108 1.94 -9.94 -1.43
N THR A 109 1.91 -9.33 -2.61
CA THR A 109 3.05 -8.73 -3.29
C THR A 109 2.62 -7.54 -4.14
N GLY A 110 3.59 -6.81 -4.67
CA GLY A 110 3.36 -5.75 -5.64
C GLY A 110 4.62 -5.49 -6.48
N SER A 111 4.45 -5.01 -7.70
CA SER A 111 5.58 -4.78 -8.64
C SER A 111 6.62 -3.77 -8.13
N ALA A 112 6.25 -2.93 -7.18
CA ALA A 112 7.14 -1.94 -6.55
C ALA A 112 7.69 -2.41 -5.19
N ILE A 113 7.32 -3.61 -4.72
CA ILE A 113 7.77 -4.18 -3.46
C ILE A 113 8.95 -5.10 -3.76
N LEU A 114 10.15 -4.55 -3.75
CA LEU A 114 11.38 -5.24 -4.13
C LEU A 114 12.40 -5.21 -2.99
N GLY A 115 13.08 -6.32 -2.78
CA GLY A 115 14.13 -6.50 -1.79
C GLY A 115 13.67 -7.15 -0.48
N ALA A 116 14.62 -7.76 0.21
CA ALA A 116 14.38 -8.61 1.38
C ALA A 116 13.79 -7.84 2.60
N VAL A 117 14.05 -6.54 2.69
CA VAL A 117 13.60 -5.71 3.83
C VAL A 117 12.70 -4.58 3.31
N ARG A 118 11.70 -4.97 2.53
CA ARG A 118 10.60 -4.13 2.08
C ARG A 118 9.29 -4.85 2.36
N ALA A 119 8.36 -4.17 3.03
CA ALA A 119 7.01 -4.67 3.21
C ALA A 119 6.00 -3.53 3.16
N ASP A 120 4.86 -3.79 2.53
CA ASP A 120 3.70 -2.95 2.62
C ASP A 120 2.69 -3.61 3.59
N TYR A 121 2.31 -2.87 4.61
CA TYR A 121 1.50 -3.36 5.72
C TYR A 121 0.03 -3.10 5.48
N PHE A 122 -0.79 -4.15 5.55
CA PHE A 122 -2.22 -4.02 5.37
C PHE A 122 -2.87 -3.48 6.64
N THR A 123 -3.26 -2.23 6.63
CA THR A 123 -3.91 -1.54 7.75
C THR A 123 -5.41 -1.82 7.84
N GLY A 124 -6.01 -2.34 6.76
CA GLY A 124 -7.45 -2.57 6.64
C GLY A 124 -8.09 -1.64 5.60
N TRP A 125 -9.32 -1.26 5.85
CA TRP A 125 -10.13 -0.41 4.98
C TRP A 125 -10.80 0.71 5.77
N GLY A 126 -11.37 1.68 5.03
CA GLY A 126 -12.01 2.85 5.61
C GLY A 126 -11.03 3.98 5.91
N GLN A 127 -11.58 5.07 6.46
CA GLN A 127 -10.83 6.31 6.65
C GLN A 127 -9.67 6.15 7.63
N GLU A 128 -9.91 5.55 8.79
CA GLU A 128 -8.89 5.35 9.84
C GLU A 128 -7.69 4.53 9.34
N ALA A 129 -7.98 3.42 8.63
CA ALA A 129 -6.94 2.59 8.04
C ALA A 129 -6.13 3.37 6.99
N GLY A 130 -6.78 4.22 6.20
CA GLY A 130 -6.12 5.09 5.22
C GLY A 130 -5.23 6.15 5.88
N GLU A 131 -5.64 6.70 7.02
CA GLU A 131 -4.83 7.65 7.79
C GLU A 131 -3.59 6.99 8.38
N ILE A 132 -3.72 5.78 8.95
CA ILE A 132 -2.59 5.00 9.46
C ILE A 132 -1.63 4.67 8.31
N ALA A 133 -2.14 4.15 7.19
CA ALA A 133 -1.34 3.79 6.01
C ALA A 133 -0.57 5.00 5.46
N GLY A 134 -1.20 6.16 5.39
CA GLY A 134 -0.58 7.40 4.92
C GLY A 134 0.61 7.87 5.77
N ARG A 135 0.70 7.42 7.02
CA ARG A 135 1.77 7.75 7.97
C ARG A 135 2.86 6.67 8.04
N LEU A 136 2.61 5.48 7.45
CA LEU A 136 3.53 4.34 7.47
C LEU A 136 4.59 4.45 6.36
N LYS A 137 5.48 5.42 6.47
CA LYS A 137 6.69 5.52 5.65
C LYS A 137 7.90 5.61 6.56
N GLN A 138 8.33 4.48 7.09
CA GLN A 138 9.35 4.40 8.13
C GLN A 138 10.22 3.16 7.97
N GLY A 139 11.41 3.17 8.59
CA GLY A 139 12.29 2.01 8.61
C GLY A 139 11.65 0.83 9.32
N LEU A 140 11.98 -0.38 8.87
CA LEU A 140 11.46 -1.60 9.46
C LEU A 140 12.56 -2.65 9.61
N ARG A 141 12.32 -3.61 10.50
CA ARG A 141 13.10 -4.85 10.66
C ARG A 141 12.15 -6.04 10.53
N LEU A 142 12.58 -7.05 9.80
CA LEU A 142 11.82 -8.27 9.56
C LEU A 142 12.64 -9.49 10.02
N TRP A 143 11.99 -10.40 10.71
CA TRP A 143 12.54 -11.72 11.05
C TRP A 143 11.58 -12.76 10.51
N ALA A 144 11.96 -13.43 9.43
CA ALA A 144 11.23 -14.59 8.94
C ALA A 144 11.37 -15.73 9.95
N LEU A 145 10.25 -16.31 10.36
CA LEU A 145 10.23 -17.43 11.28
C LEU A 145 10.17 -18.71 10.46
N TRP A 146 11.10 -19.62 10.76
CA TRP A 146 11.23 -20.88 10.04
C TRP A 146 11.15 -22.04 11.02
N PRO A 147 10.46 -23.14 10.69
CA PRO A 147 10.50 -24.37 11.50
C PRO A 147 11.94 -24.88 11.63
N ARG A 148 12.29 -25.38 12.79
CA ARG A 148 13.55 -26.11 13.00
C ARG A 148 13.48 -27.50 12.41
#